data_87287bff786a734bf929242443ca8f65
#
_entry.id   87287bff786a734bf929242443ca8f65
#
_cell.length_a   1.000
_cell.length_b   1.000
_cell.length_c   1.000
_cell.angle_alpha   90.00
_cell.angle_beta   90.00
_cell.angle_gamma   90.00
#
_symmetry.space_group_name_H-M   'P 1'
#
loop_
_entity.id
_entity.type
_entity.pdbx_description
1 polymer ?
#
loop_
_entity_poly.entity_id
_entity_poly.type
_entity_poly.pdbx_seq_one_letter_code
_entity_poly.pdbx_strand_id
1 'polypeptide(L)'
;MKRKWKQWTAFLCLLMLLAASLHLARAESALTQEECAPYRIVLTAPGGWNRSNSAVITVNVKDEQNLGWYQMAYRMNDGDWTDCEQLFDKSKAEIAVHENGMFTFRITDPHGHTFEESTRVAVIDRSAPTVHSTGTARCSRQGRWTV
;
A
#
# COMPACT_ATOMS: atom_id res chain seq x y z
N MET A 1 -1.17 -66.29 23.88
CA MET A 1 -0.53 -65.10 23.29
C MET A 1 -1.44 -64.27 22.38
N LYS A 2 -2.55 -64.75 21.82
CA LYS A 2 -3.40 -63.98 20.85
C LYS A 2 -4.28 -62.87 21.47
N ARG A 3 -4.49 -62.86 22.78
CA ARG A 3 -5.40 -61.87 23.46
C ARG A 3 -4.73 -60.53 23.69
N LYS A 4 -3.44 -60.46 23.91
CA LYS A 4 -2.69 -59.22 24.13
C LYS A 4 -2.53 -58.38 22.86
N TRP A 5 -2.42 -59.00 21.72
CA TRP A 5 -2.25 -58.32 20.43
C TRP A 5 -3.51 -57.53 20.04
N LYS A 6 -4.71 -58.06 20.28
CA LYS A 6 -5.97 -57.36 19.99
C LYS A 6 -6.14 -56.08 20.84
N GLN A 7 -5.61 -56.09 22.05
CA GLN A 7 -5.63 -54.90 22.89
C GLN A 7 -4.68 -53.82 22.44
N TRP A 8 -3.52 -54.19 21.94
CA TRP A 8 -2.53 -53.25 21.42
C TRP A 8 -2.99 -52.59 20.11
N THR A 9 -3.64 -53.32 19.21
CA THR A 9 -4.19 -52.76 17.96
C THR A 9 -5.34 -51.79 18.24
N ALA A 10 -6.21 -52.09 19.22
CA ALA A 10 -7.29 -51.16 19.63
C ALA A 10 -6.74 -49.88 20.25
N PHE A 11 -5.68 -49.98 21.05
CA PHE A 11 -5.04 -48.80 21.64
C PHE A 11 -4.34 -47.92 20.59
N LEU A 12 -3.70 -48.52 19.60
CA LEU A 12 -3.05 -47.81 18.49
C LEU A 12 -4.08 -47.07 17.61
N CYS A 13 -5.22 -47.71 17.31
CA CYS A 13 -6.31 -47.07 16.56
C CYS A 13 -6.93 -45.90 17.33
N LEU A 14 -7.07 -46.03 18.66
CA LEU A 14 -7.59 -44.93 19.49
C LEU A 14 -6.63 -43.74 19.51
N LEU A 15 -5.33 -43.97 19.56
CA LEU A 15 -4.28 -42.94 19.50
C LEU A 15 -4.25 -42.21 18.15
N MET A 16 -4.44 -42.95 17.06
CA MET A 16 -4.53 -42.38 15.70
C MET A 16 -5.80 -41.52 15.53
N LEU A 17 -6.94 -41.95 16.08
CA LEU A 17 -8.19 -41.19 16.07
C LEU A 17 -8.07 -39.87 16.89
N LEU A 18 -7.40 -39.92 18.05
CA LEU A 18 -7.12 -38.71 18.85
C LEU A 18 -6.19 -37.74 18.12
N ALA A 19 -5.15 -38.25 17.44
CA ALA A 19 -4.26 -37.40 16.67
C ALA A 19 -4.97 -36.73 15.48
N ALA A 20 -5.86 -37.46 14.80
CA ALA A 20 -6.65 -36.91 13.69
C ALA A 20 -7.64 -35.81 14.17
N SER A 21 -8.25 -35.96 15.33
CA SER A 21 -9.15 -34.94 15.88
C SER A 21 -8.42 -33.67 16.32
N LEU A 22 -7.18 -33.80 16.81
CA LEU A 22 -6.34 -32.63 17.14
C LEU A 22 -5.91 -31.85 15.87
N HIS A 23 -5.67 -32.54 14.76
CA HIS A 23 -5.34 -31.88 13.50
C HIS A 23 -6.56 -31.19 12.87
N LEU A 24 -7.77 -31.76 12.99
CA LEU A 24 -8.99 -31.14 12.50
C LEU A 24 -9.33 -29.88 13.30
N ALA A 25 -9.23 -29.92 14.62
CA ALA A 25 -9.48 -28.76 15.47
C ALA A 25 -8.49 -27.59 15.21
N ARG A 26 -7.27 -27.92 14.79
CA ARG A 26 -6.26 -26.91 14.45
C ARG A 26 -6.48 -26.29 13.05
N ALA A 27 -7.07 -27.05 12.13
CA ALA A 27 -7.44 -26.55 10.81
C ALA A 27 -8.69 -25.64 10.86
N GLU A 28 -9.62 -25.91 11.76
CA GLU A 28 -10.83 -25.12 11.92
C GLU A 28 -10.56 -23.77 12.61
N SER A 29 -9.54 -23.70 13.47
CA SER A 29 -9.09 -22.43 14.07
C SER A 29 -8.37 -21.50 13.10
N ALA A 30 -7.93 -22.00 11.94
CA ALA A 30 -7.27 -21.20 10.92
C ALA A 30 -8.24 -20.57 9.91
N LEU A 31 -9.52 -20.95 9.95
CA LEU A 31 -10.54 -20.51 8.96
C LEU A 31 -11.52 -19.45 9.49
N THR A 32 -11.43 -18.99 10.72
CA THR A 32 -12.41 -18.08 11.31
C THR A 32 -11.85 -16.85 11.99
N GLN A 33 -10.69 -16.39 11.57
CA GLN A 33 -10.24 -15.05 11.96
C GLN A 33 -9.82 -14.31 10.69
N GLU A 34 -10.81 -13.90 9.90
CA GLU A 34 -10.77 -12.65 9.20
C GLU A 34 -10.80 -11.57 10.28
N GLU A 35 -9.66 -11.38 10.94
CA GLU A 35 -9.43 -10.30 11.89
C GLU A 35 -9.62 -9.02 11.11
N CYS A 36 -10.80 -8.41 11.25
CA CYS A 36 -11.12 -7.15 10.61
C CYS A 36 -10.05 -6.16 11.05
N ALA A 37 -9.18 -5.77 10.14
CA ALA A 37 -8.09 -4.84 10.44
C ALA A 37 -8.67 -3.62 11.16
N PRO A 38 -8.09 -3.20 12.30
CA PRO A 38 -8.65 -2.11 13.10
C PRO A 38 -8.71 -0.79 12.34
N TYR A 39 -7.82 -0.62 11.36
CA TYR A 39 -7.79 0.56 10.50
C TYR A 39 -8.02 0.18 9.05
N ARG A 40 -8.88 0.94 8.40
CA ARG A 40 -9.04 0.90 6.95
C ARG A 40 -8.32 2.10 6.35
N ILE A 41 -7.22 1.84 5.66
CA ILE A 41 -6.41 2.85 4.97
C ILE A 41 -6.74 2.77 3.48
N VAL A 42 -7.11 3.90 2.88
CA VAL A 42 -7.35 4.00 1.44
C VAL A 42 -6.47 5.10 0.87
N LEU A 43 -5.55 4.71 -0.01
CA LEU A 43 -4.66 5.62 -0.71
C LEU A 43 -5.17 5.85 -2.13
N THR A 44 -5.28 7.11 -2.52
CA THR A 44 -5.65 7.50 -3.89
C THR A 44 -4.54 8.33 -4.49
N ALA A 45 -3.82 7.75 -5.45
CA ALA A 45 -2.84 8.47 -6.26
C ALA A 45 -3.53 9.07 -7.49
N PRO A 46 -3.09 10.24 -7.99
CA PRO A 46 -3.61 10.82 -9.21
C PRO A 46 -3.32 9.90 -10.40
N GLY A 47 -4.30 9.71 -11.27
CA GLY A 47 -4.14 9.02 -12.55
C GLY A 47 -3.77 9.99 -13.67
N GLY A 48 -3.08 9.47 -14.69
CA GLY A 48 -2.72 10.24 -15.90
C GLY A 48 -1.40 11.00 -15.78
N TRP A 49 -0.98 11.57 -16.92
CA TRP A 49 0.25 12.36 -16.99
C TRP A 49 0.03 13.75 -16.42
N ASN A 50 0.80 14.09 -15.41
CA ASN A 50 0.78 15.41 -14.82
C ASN A 50 2.14 16.08 -15.07
N ARG A 51 2.16 17.21 -15.80
CA ARG A 51 3.36 18.03 -16.01
C ARG A 51 3.73 18.87 -14.77
N SER A 52 3.16 18.55 -13.64
CA SER A 52 3.48 19.19 -12.36
C SER A 52 4.74 18.58 -11.76
N ASN A 53 5.49 19.40 -11.04
CA ASN A 53 6.64 18.95 -10.25
C ASN A 53 6.25 18.17 -8.99
N SER A 54 4.96 17.98 -8.77
CA SER A 54 4.43 17.27 -7.60
C SER A 54 3.15 16.52 -7.95
N ALA A 55 2.86 15.49 -7.19
CA ALA A 55 1.59 14.76 -7.17
C ALA A 55 0.98 14.83 -5.78
N VAL A 56 -0.35 14.90 -5.68
CA VAL A 56 -1.05 14.90 -4.39
C VAL A 56 -1.66 13.52 -4.18
N ILE A 57 -1.27 12.88 -3.09
CA ILE A 57 -1.84 11.62 -2.63
C ILE A 57 -2.91 11.92 -1.61
N THR A 58 -4.12 11.42 -1.85
CA THR A 58 -5.19 11.48 -0.86
C THR A 58 -5.14 10.24 0.02
N VAL A 59 -5.01 10.44 1.32
CA VAL A 59 -5.04 9.40 2.34
C VAL A 59 -6.36 9.50 3.08
N ASN A 60 -7.14 8.42 3.09
CA ASN A 60 -8.34 8.30 3.92
C ASN A 60 -8.12 7.18 4.94
N VAL A 61 -8.34 7.51 6.21
CA VAL A 61 -8.19 6.57 7.32
C VAL A 61 -9.54 6.43 8.01
N LYS A 62 -9.96 5.20 8.25
CA LYS A 62 -11.11 4.90 9.09
C LYS A 62 -10.67 3.99 10.21
N ASP A 63 -10.84 4.43 11.43
CA ASP A 63 -10.66 3.62 12.64
C ASP A 63 -11.95 2.83 12.88
N GLU A 64 -11.96 1.56 12.48
CA GLU A 64 -13.15 0.71 12.53
C GLU A 64 -13.47 0.25 13.96
N GLN A 65 -12.48 0.29 14.86
CA GLN A 65 -12.59 -0.19 16.25
C GLN A 65 -12.52 0.93 17.30
N ASN A 66 -12.35 2.20 16.86
CA ASN A 66 -12.19 3.37 17.73
C ASN A 66 -11.02 3.23 18.72
N LEU A 67 -9.90 2.70 18.26
CA LEU A 67 -8.68 2.53 19.07
C LEU A 67 -7.89 3.83 19.21
N GLY A 68 -8.09 4.79 18.30
CA GLY A 68 -7.22 5.94 18.14
C GLY A 68 -5.86 5.57 17.54
N TRP A 69 -4.98 6.53 17.43
CA TRP A 69 -3.61 6.33 16.93
C TRP A 69 -2.63 7.10 17.80
N TYR A 70 -1.39 6.60 17.82
CA TYR A 70 -0.25 7.25 18.46
C TYR A 70 0.53 8.10 17.47
N GLN A 71 0.69 7.61 16.22
CA GLN A 71 1.46 8.27 15.18
C GLN A 71 0.92 7.93 13.79
N MET A 72 0.92 8.93 12.91
CA MET A 72 0.72 8.76 11.47
C MET A 72 1.94 9.28 10.72
N ALA A 73 2.51 8.46 9.85
CA ALA A 73 3.70 8.81 9.08
C ALA A 73 3.62 8.26 7.66
N TYR A 74 4.36 8.88 6.75
CA TYR A 74 4.55 8.39 5.38
C TYR A 74 6.01 8.40 4.98
N ARG A 75 6.32 7.65 3.94
CA ARG A 75 7.62 7.71 3.26
C ARG A 75 7.46 7.51 1.77
N MET A 76 8.46 7.98 1.00
CA MET A 76 8.63 7.67 -0.41
C MET A 76 9.76 6.67 -0.55
N ASN A 77 9.51 5.61 -1.32
CA ASN A 77 10.46 4.53 -1.54
C ASN A 77 10.98 3.95 -0.19
N ASP A 78 12.29 3.80 -0.05
CA ASP A 78 12.93 3.37 1.20
C ASP A 78 13.52 4.54 2.00
N GLY A 79 12.98 5.76 1.80
CA GLY A 79 13.40 6.95 2.54
C GLY A 79 12.93 6.97 3.99
N ASP A 80 13.28 8.06 4.67
CA ASP A 80 12.91 8.27 6.07
C ASP A 80 11.40 8.49 6.25
N TRP A 81 10.89 8.08 7.41
CA TRP A 81 9.52 8.33 7.80
C TRP A 81 9.30 9.79 8.16
N THR A 82 8.25 10.39 7.61
CA THR A 82 7.85 11.77 7.87
C THR A 82 6.49 11.77 8.57
N ASP A 83 6.41 12.42 9.72
CA ASP A 83 5.15 12.57 10.45
C ASP A 83 4.18 13.46 9.68
N CYS A 84 2.91 13.05 9.64
CA CYS A 84 1.88 13.73 8.85
C CYS A 84 0.54 13.89 9.59
N GLU A 85 0.47 13.60 10.87
CA GLU A 85 -0.77 13.72 11.65
C GLU A 85 -1.40 15.09 11.54
N GLN A 86 -0.59 16.17 11.58
CA GLN A 86 -1.05 17.56 11.45
C GLN A 86 -1.67 17.89 10.09
N LEU A 87 -1.52 17.05 9.08
CA LEU A 87 -2.12 17.23 7.76
C LEU A 87 -3.54 16.67 7.67
N PHE A 88 -3.96 15.91 8.69
CA PHE A 88 -5.29 15.31 8.69
C PHE A 88 -6.37 16.27 9.13
N ASP A 89 -7.39 16.42 8.29
CA ASP A 89 -8.69 16.94 8.66
C ASP A 89 -9.63 15.76 8.90
N LYS A 90 -9.89 15.47 10.17
CA LYS A 90 -10.64 14.28 10.64
C LYS A 90 -9.99 12.98 10.16
N SER A 91 -10.50 12.41 9.08
CA SER A 91 -10.06 11.11 8.54
C SER A 91 -9.33 11.23 7.20
N LYS A 92 -9.12 12.46 6.69
CA LYS A 92 -8.56 12.69 5.36
C LYS A 92 -7.33 13.60 5.43
N ALA A 93 -6.29 13.25 4.69
CA ALA A 93 -5.14 14.12 4.41
C ALA A 93 -4.83 14.16 2.92
N GLU A 94 -4.23 15.28 2.49
CA GLU A 94 -3.68 15.46 1.14
C GLU A 94 -2.18 15.71 1.26
N ILE A 95 -1.38 14.77 0.78
CA ILE A 95 0.08 14.78 0.91
C ILE A 95 0.71 15.02 -0.46
N ALA A 96 1.43 16.14 -0.60
CA ALA A 96 2.16 16.43 -1.81
C ALA A 96 3.50 15.69 -1.82
N VAL A 97 3.75 14.93 -2.89
CA VAL A 97 5.01 14.23 -3.14
C VAL A 97 5.67 14.78 -4.39
N HIS A 98 7.01 14.80 -4.41
CA HIS A 98 7.78 15.44 -5.46
C HIS A 98 8.60 14.47 -6.31
N GLU A 99 8.43 13.18 -6.11
CA GLU A 99 9.12 12.13 -6.86
C GLU A 99 8.19 10.97 -7.19
N ASN A 100 8.51 10.26 -8.26
CA ASN A 100 7.86 9.00 -8.60
C ASN A 100 8.43 7.88 -7.74
N GLY A 101 7.60 6.88 -7.44
CA GLY A 101 8.02 5.73 -6.65
C GLY A 101 6.89 5.11 -5.86
N MET A 102 7.25 4.41 -4.80
CA MET A 102 6.31 3.80 -3.88
C MET A 102 6.05 4.76 -2.71
N PHE A 103 4.81 5.19 -2.57
CA PHE A 103 4.35 5.91 -1.39
C PHE A 103 3.82 4.90 -0.39
N THR A 104 4.35 4.90 0.83
CA THR A 104 3.89 4.04 1.93
C THR A 104 3.41 4.92 3.07
N PHE A 105 2.19 4.66 3.53
CA PHE A 105 1.59 5.30 4.69
C PHE A 105 1.51 4.30 5.85
N ARG A 106 1.77 4.76 7.06
CA ARG A 106 1.76 3.94 8.27
C ARG A 106 0.98 4.61 9.40
N ILE A 107 0.18 3.80 10.09
CA ILE A 107 -0.44 4.15 11.37
C ILE A 107 0.21 3.30 12.45
N THR A 108 0.56 3.92 13.56
CA THR A 108 0.97 3.24 14.79
C THR A 108 -0.15 3.42 15.82
N ASP A 109 -0.67 2.32 16.37
CA ASP A 109 -1.69 2.34 17.40
C ASP A 109 -1.10 2.73 18.78
N PRO A 110 -1.92 2.99 19.81
CA PRO A 110 -1.44 3.27 21.16
C PRO A 110 -0.69 2.13 21.84
N HIS A 111 -0.78 0.90 21.30
CA HIS A 111 -0.08 -0.28 21.79
C HIS A 111 1.25 -0.54 21.06
N GLY A 112 1.56 0.27 20.02
CA GLY A 112 2.77 0.15 19.24
C GLY A 112 2.69 -0.78 18.02
N HIS A 113 1.49 -1.32 17.69
CA HIS A 113 1.31 -2.08 16.45
C HIS A 113 1.28 -1.13 15.26
N THR A 114 1.81 -1.58 14.12
CA THR A 114 1.90 -0.78 12.91
C THR A 114 1.06 -1.39 11.78
N PHE A 115 0.35 -0.52 11.06
CA PHE A 115 -0.48 -0.86 9.92
C PHE A 115 -0.03 -0.01 8.74
N GLU A 116 0.35 -0.67 7.64
CA GLU A 116 0.92 -0.01 6.47
C GLU A 116 0.08 -0.28 5.22
N GLU A 117 -0.05 0.74 4.37
CA GLU A 117 -0.63 0.64 3.04
C GLU A 117 0.26 1.37 2.05
N SER A 118 0.35 0.87 0.81
CA SER A 118 1.25 1.44 -0.19
C SER A 118 0.56 1.65 -1.53
N THR A 119 0.95 2.71 -2.25
CA THR A 119 0.50 2.99 -3.60
C THR A 119 1.64 3.49 -4.46
N ARG A 120 1.58 3.22 -5.77
CA ARG A 120 2.59 3.68 -6.72
C ARG A 120 2.27 5.05 -7.27
N VAL A 121 3.23 5.95 -7.24
CA VAL A 121 3.21 7.26 -7.90
C VAL A 121 4.06 7.19 -9.16
N ALA A 122 3.46 7.48 -10.33
CA ALA A 122 4.14 7.38 -11.62
C ALA A 122 3.71 8.50 -12.59
N VAL A 123 3.26 9.63 -12.05
CA VAL A 123 2.61 10.69 -12.83
C VAL A 123 3.43 11.98 -12.95
N ILE A 124 4.55 12.08 -12.23
CA ILE A 124 5.39 13.27 -12.21
C ILE A 124 6.35 13.20 -13.42
N ASP A 125 6.17 14.14 -14.36
CA ASP A 125 7.08 14.29 -15.50
C ASP A 125 7.91 15.56 -15.34
N ARG A 126 9.20 15.36 -15.13
CA ARG A 126 10.22 16.44 -15.05
C ARG A 126 10.98 16.63 -16.35
N SER A 127 10.60 15.93 -17.42
CA SER A 127 11.27 16.04 -18.70
C SER A 127 11.05 17.44 -19.28
N ALA A 128 12.13 18.12 -19.62
CA ALA A 128 12.02 19.35 -20.39
C ALA A 128 11.43 19.03 -21.78
N PRO A 129 10.47 19.83 -22.30
CA PRO A 129 9.92 19.59 -23.62
C PRO A 129 11.03 19.71 -24.66
N THR A 130 11.29 18.61 -25.37
CA THR A 130 12.26 18.63 -26.52
C THR A 130 11.50 19.13 -27.72
N VAL A 131 11.79 20.34 -28.16
CA VAL A 131 11.26 20.90 -29.41
C VAL A 131 12.10 20.36 -30.56
N HIS A 132 11.61 19.36 -31.26
CA HIS A 132 12.16 18.97 -32.56
C HIS A 132 11.62 19.92 -33.61
N SER A 133 12.39 20.98 -33.92
CA SER A 133 12.14 21.84 -35.07
C SER A 133 12.57 21.10 -36.35
N THR A 134 11.64 20.40 -36.98
CA THR A 134 11.85 19.84 -38.35
C THR A 134 11.49 20.85 -39.44
N GLY A 135 11.50 22.12 -39.14
CA GLY A 135 11.24 23.18 -40.10
C GLY A 135 12.51 23.86 -40.55
N THR A 136 13.01 23.52 -41.76
CA THR A 136 13.90 24.39 -42.49
C THR A 136 13.14 25.66 -42.86
N ALA A 137 13.24 26.70 -42.02
CA ALA A 137 12.73 28.02 -42.39
C ALA A 137 13.58 28.53 -43.52
N ARG A 138 13.13 28.29 -44.76
CA ARG A 138 13.65 29.04 -45.93
C ARG A 138 13.09 30.44 -45.83
N CYS A 139 13.89 31.34 -45.26
CA CYS A 139 13.65 32.76 -45.40
C CYS A 139 13.98 33.13 -46.87
N SER A 140 12.98 33.13 -47.74
CA SER A 140 13.11 33.69 -49.08
C SER A 140 13.04 35.20 -48.95
N ARG A 141 14.22 35.83 -48.89
CA ARG A 141 14.38 37.28 -49.02
C ARG A 141 14.10 37.67 -50.47
N GLN A 142 12.87 37.98 -50.80
CA GLN A 142 12.51 38.73 -52.03
C GLN A 142 11.96 40.08 -51.62
N GLY A 143 12.86 40.97 -51.23
CA GLY A 143 12.59 42.40 -51.10
C GLY A 143 13.17 43.10 -52.31
N ARG A 144 12.36 43.30 -53.34
CA ARG A 144 12.68 44.25 -54.41
C ARG A 144 11.84 45.50 -54.17
N TRP A 145 12.47 46.56 -53.70
CA TRP A 145 11.90 47.89 -53.75
C TRP A 145 12.40 48.55 -54.96
N THR A 146 11.49 48.88 -55.88
CA THR A 146 11.76 49.78 -56.97
C THR A 146 11.04 51.09 -56.69
N VAL A 147 11.74 52.19 -56.69
CA VAL A 147 11.32 53.58 -56.64
C VAL A 147 10.64 53.96 -57.95
#